data_2875edaf48566a5fd2151220d53fb24c
#
_entry.id   2875edaf48566a5fd2151220d53fb24c
#
_cell.length_a   1.000
_cell.length_b   1.000
_cell.length_c   1.000
_cell.angle_alpha   90.00
_cell.angle_beta   90.00
_cell.angle_gamma   90.00
#
_symmetry.space_group_name_H-M   'P 1'
#
loop_
_entity.id
_entity.type
_entity.pdbx_description
1 polymer ?
#
loop_
_entity_poly.entity_id
_entity_poly.type
_entity_poly.pdbx_seq_one_letter_code
_entity_poly.pdbx_strand_id
1 'polypeptide(L)'
;MNGVTILFVYAVIMILATVILTKKEKNVERFCVGSRSENWLMSALSIAATWIWAPALFVSTEKAYSTGWVGLFWFLVPNALCLVIFIPFAKRIRKEMPEGMTLSGYMKEKYKSDGVKRVYLFQLIGLSVLSTGVQLLAGSQILSAVTGISFKTMTILLACIAISYSLFSGIKASMLTDAIQMVFMLVACSLFVIFGVRNTGTQGIIQGLSGISGDCTTLFSGKGVEIFLAFGLPTTIGLLSGPFGDQSFWQRAFAVKKEKLGRAFLLGAVLFVVVPLSMGILGFMGAGAGYQAQNLGIINFELIRHFFPSWAVLPFLFMIVSGLLSTVDSNLCAVSSLTTDIAGGKDIRKTRAAMAVLLIAGILIANIPGITVTHLFLFYGTLRASTLLPTVMTLKGVRLNAKGIITGVVAALAVGLPVFAYGSVLNSGPYKTLGSLLTVLLSGIIALAASGKERRYAR
;
A
#
# COMPACT_ATOMS: atom_id res chain seq x y z
N MET A 1 -30.32 -0.82 5.56
CA MET A 1 -29.57 0.32 6.15
C MET A 1 -29.02 1.14 5.01
N ASN A 2 -29.25 2.47 4.98
CA ASN A 2 -28.68 3.32 3.93
C ASN A 2 -27.15 3.33 4.04
N GLY A 3 -26.44 3.32 2.90
CA GLY A 3 -24.96 3.33 2.87
C GLY A 3 -24.35 4.50 3.68
N VAL A 4 -25.05 5.63 3.80
CA VAL A 4 -24.66 6.77 4.66
C VAL A 4 -24.64 6.36 6.14
N THR A 5 -25.64 5.60 6.59
CA THR A 5 -25.71 5.10 7.97
C THR A 5 -24.51 4.18 8.27
N ILE A 6 -24.10 3.36 7.30
CA ILE A 6 -22.93 2.49 7.42
C ILE A 6 -21.65 3.32 7.66
N LEU A 7 -21.41 4.35 6.86
CA LEU A 7 -20.27 5.24 7.00
C LEU A 7 -20.29 5.99 8.33
N PHE A 8 -21.46 6.47 8.74
CA PHE A 8 -21.64 7.15 10.03
C PHE A 8 -21.33 6.22 11.20
N VAL A 9 -21.91 5.01 11.22
CA VAL A 9 -21.65 4.01 12.26
C VAL A 9 -20.18 3.65 12.31
N TYR A 10 -19.56 3.43 11.14
CA TYR A 10 -18.11 3.18 11.04
C TYR A 10 -17.30 4.32 11.65
N ALA A 11 -17.56 5.57 11.26
CA ALA A 11 -16.86 6.74 11.78
C ALA A 11 -17.00 6.86 13.30
N VAL A 12 -18.21 6.67 13.83
CA VAL A 12 -18.49 6.70 15.28
C VAL A 12 -17.70 5.62 16.01
N ILE A 13 -17.67 4.38 15.50
CA ILE A 13 -16.89 3.29 16.10
C ILE A 13 -15.39 3.65 16.15
N MET A 14 -14.81 4.15 15.06
CA MET A 14 -13.38 4.48 15.01
C MET A 14 -13.03 5.67 15.91
N ILE A 15 -13.86 6.71 15.94
CA ILE A 15 -13.67 7.88 16.82
C ILE A 15 -13.79 7.47 18.29
N LEU A 16 -14.84 6.73 18.65
CA LEU A 16 -15.04 6.27 20.04
C LEU A 16 -13.90 5.36 20.48
N ALA A 17 -13.51 4.38 19.68
CA ALA A 17 -12.37 3.50 19.97
C ALA A 17 -11.09 4.34 20.22
N THR A 18 -10.83 5.31 19.37
CA THR A 18 -9.66 6.19 19.50
C THR A 18 -9.73 7.02 20.79
N VAL A 19 -10.85 7.68 21.07
CA VAL A 19 -11.00 8.58 22.23
C VAL A 19 -10.97 7.82 23.55
N ILE A 20 -11.59 6.64 23.60
CA ILE A 20 -11.68 5.81 24.83
C ILE A 20 -10.35 5.10 25.10
N LEU A 21 -9.71 4.54 24.08
CA LEU A 21 -8.58 3.64 24.25
C LEU A 21 -7.21 4.32 24.06
N THR A 22 -7.16 5.56 23.57
CA THR A 22 -5.91 6.31 23.43
C THR A 22 -5.99 7.66 24.13
N LYS A 23 -4.82 8.23 24.45
CA LYS A 23 -4.72 9.59 25.01
C LYS A 23 -4.30 10.56 23.92
N LYS A 24 -4.88 11.77 23.94
CA LYS A 24 -4.48 12.86 23.04
C LYS A 24 -2.99 13.17 23.18
N GLU A 25 -2.24 12.97 22.10
CA GLU A 25 -0.79 13.17 22.13
C GLU A 25 -0.43 14.62 21.75
N LYS A 26 0.46 15.21 22.55
CA LYS A 26 0.99 16.56 22.35
C LYS A 26 2.47 16.58 21.99
N ASN A 27 3.19 15.51 22.30
CA ASN A 27 4.60 15.36 21.96
C ASN A 27 4.74 14.83 20.54
N VAL A 28 5.51 15.53 19.71
CA VAL A 28 5.68 15.20 18.28
C VAL A 28 6.32 13.82 18.08
N GLU A 29 7.33 13.47 18.84
CA GLU A 29 7.98 12.17 18.73
C GLU A 29 7.01 11.03 19.07
N ARG A 30 6.28 11.14 20.20
CA ARG A 30 5.28 10.15 20.59
C ARG A 30 4.12 10.10 19.61
N PHE A 31 3.75 11.22 18.99
CA PHE A 31 2.73 11.27 17.94
C PHE A 31 3.18 10.51 16.70
N CYS A 32 4.46 10.63 16.32
CA CYS A 32 5.02 10.02 15.12
C CYS A 32 5.40 8.54 15.30
N VAL A 33 6.02 8.15 16.42
CA VAL A 33 6.58 6.79 16.61
C VAL A 33 6.16 6.12 17.93
N GLY A 34 5.18 6.66 18.62
CA GLY A 34 4.69 6.11 19.88
C GLY A 34 5.76 6.08 20.97
N SER A 35 5.71 5.05 21.81
CA SER A 35 6.69 4.83 22.88
C SER A 35 7.90 3.99 22.43
N ARG A 36 8.02 3.63 21.15
CA ARG A 36 9.03 2.72 20.57
C ARG A 36 9.02 1.31 21.20
N SER A 37 7.98 1.01 21.93
CA SER A 37 7.75 -0.27 22.64
C SER A 37 6.34 -0.80 22.43
N GLU A 38 5.70 -0.42 21.29
CA GLU A 38 4.34 -0.82 20.98
C GLU A 38 4.21 -2.34 20.89
N ASN A 39 3.03 -2.86 21.29
CA ASN A 39 2.76 -4.28 21.35
C ASN A 39 2.93 -4.92 19.95
N TRP A 40 3.66 -6.04 19.91
CA TRP A 40 4.00 -6.70 18.65
C TRP A 40 2.80 -7.31 17.91
N LEU A 41 1.78 -7.79 18.64
CA LEU A 41 0.57 -8.35 18.04
C LEU A 41 -0.29 -7.23 17.42
N MET A 42 -0.50 -6.14 18.17
CA MET A 42 -1.17 -4.95 17.64
C MET A 42 -0.40 -4.37 16.44
N SER A 43 0.94 -4.36 16.52
CA SER A 43 1.78 -3.95 15.38
C SER A 43 1.63 -4.87 14.17
N ALA A 44 1.51 -6.19 14.36
CA ALA A 44 1.30 -7.14 13.27
C ALA A 44 -0.04 -6.93 12.58
N LEU A 45 -1.12 -6.75 13.35
CA LEU A 45 -2.44 -6.42 12.83
C LEU A 45 -2.42 -5.09 12.07
N SER A 46 -1.74 -4.07 12.61
CA SER A 46 -1.57 -2.78 11.95
C SER A 46 -0.74 -2.87 10.66
N ILE A 47 0.37 -3.63 10.66
CA ILE A 47 1.18 -3.86 9.45
C ILE A 47 0.33 -4.53 8.36
N ALA A 48 -0.43 -5.56 8.72
CA ALA A 48 -1.32 -6.25 7.78
C ALA A 48 -2.40 -5.31 7.24
N ALA A 49 -3.12 -4.61 8.10
CA ALA A 49 -4.19 -3.68 7.72
C ALA A 49 -3.68 -2.56 6.82
N THR A 50 -2.53 -1.95 7.15
CA THR A 50 -1.88 -0.93 6.32
C THR A 50 -1.49 -1.45 4.94
N TRP A 51 -1.09 -2.74 4.84
CA TRP A 51 -0.72 -3.37 3.58
C TRP A 51 -1.94 -3.90 2.80
N ILE A 52 -3.13 -4.02 3.45
CA ILE A 52 -4.42 -4.28 2.80
C ILE A 52 -5.00 -2.95 2.30
N TRP A 53 -4.51 -2.51 1.17
CA TRP A 53 -4.93 -1.30 0.49
C TRP A 53 -5.85 -1.63 -0.71
N ALA A 54 -6.34 -0.62 -1.46
CA ALA A 54 -7.28 -0.85 -2.55
C ALA A 54 -6.90 -2.01 -3.49
N PRO A 55 -5.67 -2.13 -4.02
CA PRO A 55 -5.30 -3.27 -4.86
C PRO A 55 -5.51 -4.64 -4.21
N ALA A 56 -5.31 -4.80 -2.91
CA ALA A 56 -5.54 -6.08 -2.23
C ALA A 56 -7.03 -6.48 -2.21
N LEU A 57 -7.91 -5.50 -2.27
CA LEU A 57 -9.35 -5.71 -2.25
C LEU A 57 -9.98 -5.79 -3.66
N PHE A 58 -9.40 -5.11 -4.62
CA PHE A 58 -9.95 -4.95 -5.98
C PHE A 58 -9.14 -5.73 -7.02
N VAL A 59 -7.82 -5.48 -7.11
CA VAL A 59 -6.97 -6.11 -8.14
C VAL A 59 -6.83 -7.61 -7.93
N SER A 60 -6.86 -8.11 -6.67
CA SER A 60 -6.83 -9.56 -6.41
C SER A 60 -8.03 -10.27 -7.02
N THR A 61 -9.25 -9.72 -6.85
CA THR A 61 -10.47 -10.27 -7.46
C THR A 61 -10.43 -10.14 -8.98
N GLU A 62 -10.07 -8.94 -9.49
CA GLU A 62 -9.95 -8.66 -10.94
C GLU A 62 -9.00 -9.64 -11.61
N LYS A 63 -7.80 -9.87 -11.04
CA LYS A 63 -6.80 -10.76 -11.64
C LYS A 63 -7.17 -12.23 -11.50
N ALA A 64 -7.74 -12.64 -10.38
CA ALA A 64 -8.26 -13.99 -10.22
C ALA A 64 -9.38 -14.30 -11.22
N TYR A 65 -10.29 -13.35 -11.45
CA TYR A 65 -11.36 -13.48 -12.42
C TYR A 65 -10.82 -13.50 -13.87
N SER A 66 -10.01 -12.51 -14.25
CA SER A 66 -9.59 -12.34 -15.65
C SER A 66 -8.43 -13.25 -16.05
N THR A 67 -7.46 -13.48 -15.18
CA THR A 67 -6.20 -14.21 -15.49
C THR A 67 -5.93 -15.39 -14.56
N GLY A 68 -6.97 -15.83 -13.86
CA GLY A 68 -6.93 -17.02 -13.01
C GLY A 68 -5.90 -16.95 -11.90
N TRP A 69 -5.47 -18.14 -11.46
CA TRP A 69 -4.47 -18.28 -10.41
C TRP A 69 -3.11 -17.71 -10.79
N VAL A 70 -2.80 -17.64 -12.10
CA VAL A 70 -1.53 -17.07 -12.60
C VAL A 70 -1.44 -15.58 -12.28
N GLY A 71 -2.51 -14.83 -12.53
CA GLY A 71 -2.57 -13.41 -12.19
C GLY A 71 -2.58 -13.16 -10.69
N LEU A 72 -3.36 -13.95 -9.95
CA LEU A 72 -3.40 -13.86 -8.48
C LEU A 72 -2.03 -14.20 -7.86
N PHE A 73 -1.30 -15.18 -8.38
CA PHE A 73 0.04 -15.54 -7.93
C PHE A 73 1.01 -14.36 -8.01
N TRP A 74 1.06 -13.68 -9.16
CA TRP A 74 1.95 -12.53 -9.35
C TRP A 74 1.54 -11.31 -8.51
N PHE A 75 0.29 -11.24 -8.08
CA PHE A 75 -0.14 -10.24 -7.12
C PHE A 75 0.19 -10.65 -5.68
N LEU A 76 -0.20 -11.85 -5.26
CA LEU A 76 -0.18 -12.30 -3.86
C LEU A 76 1.22 -12.59 -3.33
N VAL A 77 2.02 -13.37 -4.08
CA VAL A 77 3.32 -13.86 -3.60
C VAL A 77 4.32 -12.73 -3.38
N PRO A 78 4.54 -11.80 -4.32
CA PRO A 78 5.42 -10.66 -4.08
C PRO A 78 4.96 -9.75 -2.92
N ASN A 79 3.64 -9.59 -2.74
CA ASN A 79 3.07 -8.81 -1.62
C ASN A 79 3.39 -9.43 -0.26
N ALA A 80 3.31 -10.74 -0.12
CA ALA A 80 3.65 -11.41 1.13
C ALA A 80 5.17 -11.40 1.39
N LEU A 81 5.95 -11.70 0.35
CA LEU A 81 7.41 -11.79 0.46
C LEU A 81 8.08 -10.45 0.78
N CYS A 82 7.56 -9.33 0.27
CA CYS A 82 8.19 -8.02 0.50
C CYS A 82 8.24 -7.65 2.00
N LEU A 83 7.21 -7.98 2.77
CA LEU A 83 7.19 -7.75 4.22
C LEU A 83 8.22 -8.60 4.96
N VAL A 84 8.41 -9.86 4.51
CA VAL A 84 9.41 -10.77 5.08
C VAL A 84 10.83 -10.31 4.72
N ILE A 85 11.07 -9.97 3.45
CA ILE A 85 12.36 -9.47 2.96
C ILE A 85 12.74 -8.15 3.65
N PHE A 86 11.78 -7.34 4.03
CA PHE A 86 12.01 -6.07 4.73
C PHE A 86 12.57 -6.25 6.16
N ILE A 87 12.29 -7.37 6.83
CA ILE A 87 12.66 -7.60 8.24
C ILE A 87 14.15 -7.33 8.56
N PRO A 88 15.13 -7.92 7.85
CA PRO A 88 16.54 -7.68 8.16
C PRO A 88 16.95 -6.21 7.99
N PHE A 89 16.37 -5.51 7.05
CA PHE A 89 16.65 -4.09 6.81
C PHE A 89 16.02 -3.19 7.89
N ALA A 90 14.78 -3.48 8.29
CA ALA A 90 14.13 -2.81 9.40
C ALA A 90 14.86 -3.01 10.73
N LYS A 91 15.36 -4.23 10.99
CA LYS A 91 16.22 -4.50 12.15
C LYS A 91 17.52 -3.71 12.10
N ARG A 92 18.13 -3.60 10.91
CA ARG A 92 19.39 -2.89 10.73
C ARG A 92 19.25 -1.40 10.96
N ILE A 93 18.27 -0.73 10.36
CA ILE A 93 18.03 0.69 10.57
C ILE A 93 17.73 0.99 12.04
N ARG A 94 16.95 0.12 12.70
CA ARG A 94 16.59 0.24 14.11
C ARG A 94 17.79 0.07 15.04
N LYS A 95 18.83 -0.67 14.60
CA LYS A 95 20.11 -0.82 15.32
C LYS A 95 21.02 0.38 15.09
N GLU A 96 21.14 0.86 13.85
CA GLU A 96 22.04 1.95 13.48
C GLU A 96 21.52 3.33 13.95
N MET A 97 20.18 3.50 14.02
CA MET A 97 19.54 4.76 14.43
C MET A 97 18.34 4.48 15.36
N PRO A 98 18.59 4.14 16.64
CA PRO A 98 17.53 3.77 17.60
C PRO A 98 16.47 4.85 17.77
N GLU A 99 16.88 6.13 17.75
CA GLU A 99 16.01 7.31 17.88
C GLU A 99 15.47 7.83 16.54
N GLY A 100 15.67 7.09 15.46
CA GLY A 100 15.16 7.45 14.14
C GLY A 100 13.64 7.48 14.07
N MET A 101 13.10 8.26 13.13
CA MET A 101 11.68 8.34 12.86
C MET A 101 11.35 8.11 11.38
N THR A 102 12.30 8.41 10.50
CA THR A 102 12.09 8.42 9.05
C THR A 102 13.25 7.81 8.29
N LEU A 103 12.96 7.26 7.11
CA LEU A 103 14.01 6.81 6.19
C LEU A 103 14.82 7.99 5.65
N SER A 104 14.18 9.12 5.32
CA SER A 104 14.87 10.33 4.82
C SER A 104 15.84 10.91 5.84
N GLY A 105 15.47 10.89 7.13
CA GLY A 105 16.36 11.28 8.23
C GLY A 105 17.55 10.35 8.39
N TYR A 106 17.33 9.03 8.31
CA TYR A 106 18.42 8.04 8.32
C TYR A 106 19.39 8.26 7.16
N MET A 107 18.89 8.46 5.94
CA MET A 107 19.74 8.69 4.76
C MET A 107 20.52 10.00 4.86
N LYS A 108 19.90 11.06 5.41
CA LYS A 108 20.61 12.31 5.73
C LYS A 108 21.80 12.08 6.66
N GLU A 109 21.56 11.41 7.79
CA GLU A 109 22.59 11.15 8.81
C GLU A 109 23.72 10.27 8.26
N LYS A 110 23.36 9.26 7.45
CA LYS A 110 24.33 8.33 6.85
C LYS A 110 25.27 9.00 5.85
N TYR A 111 24.76 9.92 5.02
CA TYR A 111 25.52 10.58 3.95
C TYR A 111 25.87 12.04 4.25
N LYS A 112 25.46 12.55 5.42
CA LYS A 112 25.65 13.96 5.83
C LYS A 112 25.24 14.94 4.72
N SER A 113 24.10 14.66 4.07
CA SER A 113 23.66 15.38 2.87
C SER A 113 22.17 15.73 2.92
N ASP A 114 21.88 17.03 2.90
CA ASP A 114 20.50 17.52 2.74
C ASP A 114 19.94 17.25 1.35
N GLY A 115 20.79 17.13 0.32
CA GLY A 115 20.37 16.74 -1.03
C GLY A 115 19.78 15.32 -1.06
N VAL A 116 20.45 14.37 -0.41
CA VAL A 116 19.95 13.00 -0.27
C VAL A 116 18.60 13.00 0.50
N LYS A 117 18.51 13.74 1.61
CA LYS A 117 17.25 13.88 2.36
C LYS A 117 16.11 14.39 1.46
N ARG A 118 16.34 15.46 0.68
CA ARG A 118 15.30 16.06 -0.18
C ARG A 118 14.78 15.10 -1.23
N VAL A 119 15.64 14.32 -1.87
CA VAL A 119 15.25 13.35 -2.89
C VAL A 119 14.41 12.23 -2.28
N TYR A 120 14.78 11.74 -1.10
CA TYR A 120 13.96 10.74 -0.37
C TYR A 120 12.64 11.33 0.13
N LEU A 121 12.63 12.55 0.66
CA LEU A 121 11.41 13.24 1.06
C LEU A 121 10.43 13.40 -0.11
N PHE A 122 10.92 13.83 -1.28
CA PHE A 122 10.10 13.96 -2.49
C PHE A 122 9.42 12.64 -2.83
N GLN A 123 10.17 11.55 -2.87
CA GLN A 123 9.65 10.23 -3.18
C GLN A 123 8.65 9.74 -2.11
N LEU A 124 8.97 9.84 -0.81
CA LEU A 124 8.13 9.35 0.29
C LEU A 124 6.82 10.15 0.41
N ILE A 125 6.86 11.48 0.25
CA ILE A 125 5.67 12.33 0.25
C ILE A 125 4.81 12.06 -0.99
N GLY A 126 5.44 11.99 -2.17
CA GLY A 126 4.74 11.67 -3.42
C GLY A 126 4.00 10.34 -3.35
N LEU A 127 4.62 9.33 -2.73
CA LEU A 127 3.97 8.04 -2.48
C LEU A 127 2.78 8.14 -1.53
N SER A 128 2.92 8.88 -0.43
CA SER A 128 1.81 9.06 0.51
C SER A 128 0.62 9.76 -0.15
N VAL A 129 0.87 10.74 -1.04
CA VAL A 129 -0.16 11.43 -1.83
C VAL A 129 -0.86 10.47 -2.80
N LEU A 130 -0.09 9.73 -3.61
CA LEU A 130 -0.64 8.77 -4.57
C LEU A 130 -1.42 7.66 -3.87
N SER A 131 -0.87 7.08 -2.81
CA SER A 131 -1.53 6.04 -2.02
C SER A 131 -2.87 6.52 -1.47
N THR A 132 -2.91 7.72 -0.89
CA THR A 132 -4.16 8.33 -0.40
C THR A 132 -5.16 8.51 -1.54
N GLY A 133 -4.72 9.00 -2.71
CA GLY A 133 -5.56 9.13 -3.90
C GLY A 133 -6.16 7.81 -4.36
N VAL A 134 -5.36 6.72 -4.38
CA VAL A 134 -5.84 5.36 -4.74
C VAL A 134 -6.97 4.90 -3.81
N GLN A 135 -6.79 5.08 -2.48
CA GLN A 135 -7.81 4.64 -1.51
C GLN A 135 -9.11 5.44 -1.67
N LEU A 136 -9.00 6.77 -1.80
CA LEU A 136 -10.16 7.63 -1.97
C LEU A 136 -10.89 7.34 -3.30
N LEU A 137 -10.15 7.11 -4.39
CA LEU A 137 -10.71 6.73 -5.69
C LEU A 137 -11.51 5.42 -5.59
N ALA A 138 -10.88 4.36 -5.10
CA ALA A 138 -11.49 3.03 -5.02
C ALA A 138 -12.71 3.02 -4.09
N GLY A 139 -12.59 3.64 -2.90
CA GLY A 139 -13.68 3.74 -1.94
C GLY A 139 -14.87 4.51 -2.49
N SER A 140 -14.60 5.65 -3.14
CA SER A 140 -15.66 6.48 -3.70
C SER A 140 -16.38 5.81 -4.86
N GLN A 141 -15.70 5.00 -5.69
CA GLN A 141 -16.34 4.24 -6.77
C GLN A 141 -17.43 3.31 -6.23
N ILE A 142 -17.12 2.48 -5.25
CA ILE A 142 -18.09 1.54 -4.68
C ILE A 142 -19.16 2.26 -3.86
N LEU A 143 -18.72 3.14 -2.96
CA LEU A 143 -19.67 3.75 -2.03
C LEU A 143 -20.64 4.70 -2.74
N SER A 144 -20.22 5.41 -3.78
CA SER A 144 -21.13 6.21 -4.60
C SER A 144 -22.14 5.34 -5.33
N ALA A 145 -21.73 4.19 -5.87
CA ALA A 145 -22.63 3.26 -6.53
C ALA A 145 -23.68 2.66 -5.56
N VAL A 146 -23.31 2.47 -4.28
CA VAL A 146 -24.21 1.90 -3.26
C VAL A 146 -25.12 2.96 -2.63
N THR A 147 -24.60 4.16 -2.41
CA THR A 147 -25.30 5.22 -1.62
C THR A 147 -26.07 6.21 -2.48
N GLY A 148 -25.73 6.31 -3.78
CA GLY A 148 -26.22 7.37 -4.66
C GLY A 148 -25.58 8.74 -4.41
N ILE A 149 -24.67 8.88 -3.44
CA ILE A 149 -23.94 10.12 -3.20
C ILE A 149 -22.94 10.35 -4.33
N SER A 150 -22.78 11.61 -4.75
CA SER A 150 -21.83 11.92 -5.82
C SER A 150 -20.41 11.50 -5.47
N PHE A 151 -19.65 11.04 -6.48
CA PHE A 151 -18.27 10.60 -6.32
C PHE A 151 -17.39 11.65 -5.62
N LYS A 152 -17.50 12.92 -6.02
CA LYS A 152 -16.74 14.03 -5.42
C LYS A 152 -17.07 14.24 -3.93
N THR A 153 -18.34 14.16 -3.57
CA THR A 153 -18.77 14.27 -2.16
C THR A 153 -18.24 13.07 -1.36
N MET A 154 -18.26 11.87 -1.94
CA MET A 154 -17.81 10.66 -1.28
C MET A 154 -16.28 10.70 -1.00
N THR A 155 -15.46 11.21 -1.92
CA THR A 155 -14.01 11.39 -1.67
C THR A 155 -13.75 12.31 -0.48
N ILE A 156 -14.52 13.40 -0.35
CA ILE A 156 -14.42 14.32 0.78
C ILE A 156 -14.87 13.66 2.09
N LEU A 157 -16.00 12.94 2.07
CA LEU A 157 -16.50 12.25 3.27
C LEU A 157 -15.50 11.22 3.80
N LEU A 158 -14.94 10.37 2.94
CA LEU A 158 -13.93 9.39 3.33
C LEU A 158 -12.68 10.06 3.92
N ALA A 159 -12.22 11.15 3.30
CA ALA A 159 -11.08 11.92 3.80
C ALA A 159 -11.38 12.52 5.19
N CYS A 160 -12.58 13.09 5.39
CA CYS A 160 -13.00 13.64 6.68
C CYS A 160 -13.10 12.56 7.77
N ILE A 161 -13.57 11.37 7.44
CA ILE A 161 -13.61 10.23 8.38
C ILE A 161 -12.19 9.84 8.78
N ALA A 162 -11.27 9.66 7.83
CA ALA A 162 -9.90 9.27 8.14
C ALA A 162 -9.19 10.28 9.06
N ILE A 163 -9.29 11.58 8.76
CA ILE A 163 -8.60 12.60 9.56
C ILE A 163 -9.18 12.77 10.95
N SER A 164 -10.48 12.51 11.14
CA SER A 164 -11.18 12.77 12.39
C SER A 164 -10.61 12.01 13.59
N TYR A 165 -10.15 10.77 13.40
CA TYR A 165 -9.52 9.97 14.45
C TYR A 165 -7.99 10.01 14.41
N SER A 166 -7.37 10.17 13.24
CA SER A 166 -5.91 10.20 13.09
C SER A 166 -5.26 11.40 13.76
N LEU A 167 -5.93 12.56 13.80
CA LEU A 167 -5.42 13.78 14.45
C LEU A 167 -5.31 13.67 15.98
N PHE A 168 -5.93 12.68 16.60
CA PHE A 168 -6.03 12.60 18.06
C PHE A 168 -4.72 12.12 18.70
N SER A 169 -4.21 10.95 18.30
CA SER A 169 -3.07 10.29 18.95
C SER A 169 -1.97 9.82 17.97
N GLY A 170 -2.05 10.18 16.69
CA GLY A 170 -1.05 9.80 15.70
C GLY A 170 -0.91 8.28 15.55
N ILE A 171 0.32 7.76 15.57
CA ILE A 171 0.62 6.34 15.32
C ILE A 171 -0.10 5.38 16.27
N LYS A 172 -0.33 5.75 17.53
CA LYS A 172 -1.04 4.89 18.49
C LYS A 172 -2.52 4.73 18.12
N ALA A 173 -3.16 5.82 17.70
CA ALA A 173 -4.54 5.75 17.20
C ALA A 173 -4.60 4.90 15.95
N SER A 174 -3.72 5.15 14.97
CA SER A 174 -3.63 4.37 13.75
C SER A 174 -3.46 2.88 14.01
N MET A 175 -2.48 2.48 14.84
CA MET A 175 -2.25 1.06 15.15
C MET A 175 -3.43 0.40 15.86
N LEU A 176 -4.16 1.12 16.69
CA LEU A 176 -5.36 0.61 17.36
C LEU A 176 -6.52 0.42 16.37
N THR A 177 -6.81 1.46 15.58
CA THR A 177 -7.88 1.39 14.57
C THR A 177 -7.58 0.34 13.51
N ASP A 178 -6.34 0.24 13.05
CA ASP A 178 -5.86 -0.80 12.16
C ASP A 178 -6.11 -2.21 12.71
N ALA A 179 -5.83 -2.42 14.01
CA ALA A 179 -6.06 -3.73 14.64
C ALA A 179 -7.55 -4.10 14.65
N ILE A 180 -8.44 -3.15 14.96
CA ILE A 180 -9.89 -3.34 14.92
C ILE A 180 -10.33 -3.63 13.47
N GLN A 181 -9.87 -2.82 12.52
CA GLN A 181 -10.17 -2.97 11.09
C GLN A 181 -9.70 -4.32 10.54
N MET A 182 -8.51 -4.77 10.95
CA MET A 182 -7.99 -6.08 10.54
C MET A 182 -8.87 -7.23 11.03
N VAL A 183 -9.36 -7.17 12.27
CA VAL A 183 -10.30 -8.17 12.80
C VAL A 183 -11.58 -8.18 11.97
N PHE A 184 -12.15 -7.02 11.66
CA PHE A 184 -13.33 -6.93 10.78
C PHE A 184 -13.08 -7.56 9.41
N MET A 185 -11.93 -7.26 8.79
CA MET A 185 -11.57 -7.82 7.49
C MET A 185 -11.45 -9.35 7.54
N LEU A 186 -10.80 -9.89 8.57
CA LEU A 186 -10.64 -11.35 8.73
C LEU A 186 -11.99 -12.05 8.91
N VAL A 187 -12.90 -11.48 9.73
CA VAL A 187 -14.26 -12.02 9.92
C VAL A 187 -15.04 -11.98 8.61
N ALA A 188 -15.04 -10.85 7.90
CA ALA A 188 -15.73 -10.71 6.62
C ALA A 188 -15.20 -11.71 5.57
N CYS A 189 -13.87 -11.84 5.44
CA CYS A 189 -13.26 -12.80 4.55
C CYS A 189 -13.64 -14.24 4.86
N SER A 190 -13.66 -14.62 6.14
CA SER A 190 -14.09 -15.95 6.57
C SER A 190 -15.55 -16.23 6.18
N LEU A 191 -16.43 -15.25 6.39
CA LEU A 191 -17.83 -15.36 5.97
C LEU A 191 -17.94 -15.54 4.44
N PHE A 192 -17.24 -14.72 3.65
CA PHE A 192 -17.30 -14.80 2.18
C PHE A 192 -16.77 -16.13 1.65
N VAL A 193 -15.68 -16.65 2.19
CA VAL A 193 -15.15 -17.95 1.77
C VAL A 193 -16.12 -19.08 2.13
N ILE A 194 -16.62 -19.12 3.37
CA ILE A 194 -17.53 -20.19 3.84
C ILE A 194 -18.84 -20.19 3.03
N PHE A 195 -19.50 -19.04 2.91
CA PHE A 195 -20.74 -18.94 2.17
C PHE A 195 -20.54 -19.09 0.67
N GLY A 196 -19.43 -18.59 0.13
CA GLY A 196 -19.08 -18.73 -1.27
C GLY A 196 -18.91 -20.19 -1.67
N VAL A 197 -18.08 -20.94 -0.94
CA VAL A 197 -17.91 -22.39 -1.17
C VAL A 197 -19.23 -23.15 -1.04
N ARG A 198 -20.08 -22.75 -0.08
CA ARG A 198 -21.40 -23.38 0.12
C ARG A 198 -22.36 -23.13 -1.05
N ASN A 199 -22.33 -21.92 -1.63
CA ASN A 199 -23.29 -21.52 -2.67
C ASN A 199 -22.89 -21.94 -4.07
N THR A 200 -21.59 -21.87 -4.41
CA THR A 200 -21.07 -22.18 -5.77
C THR A 200 -20.43 -23.56 -5.88
N GLY A 201 -20.20 -24.21 -4.73
CA GLY A 201 -19.44 -25.48 -4.67
C GLY A 201 -17.94 -25.32 -4.96
N THR A 202 -17.17 -26.31 -4.61
CA THR A 202 -15.72 -26.33 -4.88
C THR A 202 -15.39 -26.46 -6.36
N GLN A 203 -16.25 -27.12 -7.14
CA GLN A 203 -16.04 -27.29 -8.58
C GLN A 203 -16.05 -25.97 -9.34
N GLY A 204 -16.98 -25.05 -9.02
CA GLY A 204 -16.99 -23.73 -9.63
C GLY A 204 -15.70 -22.94 -9.37
N ILE A 205 -15.14 -23.03 -8.16
CA ILE A 205 -13.86 -22.40 -7.83
C ILE A 205 -12.71 -23.04 -8.63
N ILE A 206 -12.67 -24.38 -8.73
CA ILE A 206 -11.65 -25.10 -9.48
C ILE A 206 -11.68 -24.75 -10.97
N GLN A 207 -12.88 -24.69 -11.57
CA GLN A 207 -13.04 -24.27 -12.96
C GLN A 207 -12.56 -22.83 -13.20
N GLY A 208 -12.79 -21.94 -12.23
CA GLY A 208 -12.35 -20.55 -12.31
C GLY A 208 -10.85 -20.34 -12.10
N LEU A 209 -10.08 -21.34 -11.68
CA LEU A 209 -8.62 -21.19 -11.52
C LEU A 209 -7.91 -20.81 -12.83
N SER A 210 -8.46 -21.18 -13.98
CA SER A 210 -7.92 -20.83 -15.30
C SER A 210 -8.37 -19.44 -15.79
N GLY A 211 -9.12 -18.68 -14.99
CA GLY A 211 -9.72 -17.40 -15.36
C GLY A 211 -10.94 -17.53 -16.26
N ILE A 212 -11.59 -16.41 -16.56
CA ILE A 212 -12.82 -16.39 -17.37
C ILE A 212 -12.62 -16.91 -18.81
N SER A 213 -11.42 -16.75 -19.37
CA SER A 213 -11.05 -17.27 -20.69
C SER A 213 -10.72 -18.78 -20.70
N GLY A 214 -10.43 -19.35 -19.52
CA GLY A 214 -10.10 -20.77 -19.37
C GLY A 214 -8.67 -21.17 -19.82
N ASP A 215 -7.85 -20.22 -20.29
CA ASP A 215 -6.51 -20.48 -20.87
C ASP A 215 -5.31 -20.19 -19.92
N CYS A 216 -5.59 -19.62 -18.76
CA CYS A 216 -4.56 -19.21 -17.78
C CYS A 216 -4.17 -20.37 -16.85
N THR A 217 -3.71 -21.49 -17.40
CA THR A 217 -3.54 -22.75 -16.66
C THR A 217 -2.17 -22.90 -15.96
N THR A 218 -1.10 -22.34 -16.52
CA THR A 218 0.25 -22.46 -15.96
C THR A 218 1.06 -21.16 -16.06
N LEU A 219 2.04 -20.99 -15.15
CA LEU A 219 2.95 -19.83 -15.13
C LEU A 219 3.86 -19.78 -16.36
N PHE A 220 4.19 -20.94 -16.93
CA PHE A 220 5.17 -21.09 -18.00
C PHE A 220 4.54 -21.33 -19.39
N SER A 221 3.20 -21.27 -19.49
CA SER A 221 2.54 -21.26 -20.82
C SER A 221 2.80 -19.94 -21.53
N GLY A 222 2.59 -19.89 -22.85
CA GLY A 222 2.69 -18.63 -23.60
C GLY A 222 1.83 -17.52 -22.99
N LYS A 223 0.60 -17.85 -22.56
CA LYS A 223 -0.30 -16.93 -21.87
C LYS A 223 0.23 -16.55 -20.47
N GLY A 224 0.80 -17.49 -19.73
CA GLY A 224 1.42 -17.23 -18.43
C GLY A 224 2.60 -16.26 -18.53
N VAL A 225 3.44 -16.41 -19.55
CA VAL A 225 4.56 -15.49 -19.83
C VAL A 225 4.04 -14.10 -20.25
N GLU A 226 2.99 -14.04 -21.05
CA GLU A 226 2.33 -12.77 -21.40
C GLU A 226 1.83 -12.03 -20.17
N ILE A 227 1.12 -12.73 -19.26
CA ILE A 227 0.64 -12.19 -17.97
C ILE A 227 1.82 -11.73 -17.11
N PHE A 228 2.90 -12.51 -17.04
CA PHE A 228 4.09 -12.12 -16.30
C PHE A 228 4.70 -10.82 -16.82
N LEU A 229 4.90 -10.69 -18.13
CA LEU A 229 5.49 -9.48 -18.72
C LEU A 229 4.56 -8.26 -18.63
N ALA A 230 3.25 -8.45 -18.82
CA ALA A 230 2.30 -7.35 -18.80
C ALA A 230 1.93 -6.85 -17.40
N PHE A 231 1.89 -7.76 -16.41
CA PHE A 231 1.46 -7.47 -15.04
C PHE A 231 2.44 -7.98 -13.98
N GLY A 232 2.89 -9.23 -14.07
CA GLY A 232 3.66 -9.90 -13.03
C GLY A 232 4.99 -9.21 -12.71
N LEU A 233 5.79 -8.89 -13.72
CA LEU A 233 7.11 -8.29 -13.53
C LEU A 233 7.05 -6.84 -13.00
N PRO A 234 6.26 -5.92 -13.59
CA PRO A 234 6.08 -4.58 -13.02
C PRO A 234 5.51 -4.61 -11.60
N THR A 235 4.53 -5.49 -11.35
CA THR A 235 3.93 -5.68 -10.03
C THR A 235 4.95 -6.19 -9.02
N THR A 236 5.74 -7.21 -9.37
CA THR A 236 6.79 -7.76 -8.49
C THR A 236 7.82 -6.69 -8.11
N ILE A 237 8.32 -5.93 -9.08
CA ILE A 237 9.25 -4.81 -8.83
C ILE A 237 8.62 -3.79 -7.89
N GLY A 238 7.41 -3.36 -8.20
CA GLY A 238 6.68 -2.40 -7.39
C GLY A 238 6.43 -2.90 -5.97
N LEU A 239 6.02 -4.15 -5.78
CA LEU A 239 5.71 -4.72 -4.48
C LEU A 239 6.95 -5.01 -3.64
N LEU A 240 8.02 -5.55 -4.24
CA LEU A 240 9.29 -5.75 -3.51
C LEU A 240 9.88 -4.44 -3.04
N SER A 241 9.65 -3.35 -3.77
CA SER A 241 10.02 -1.99 -3.34
C SER A 241 9.12 -1.45 -2.22
N GLY A 242 7.99 -2.10 -1.96
CA GLY A 242 6.90 -1.62 -1.14
C GLY A 242 7.30 -1.04 0.20
N PRO A 243 7.67 -1.87 1.18
CA PRO A 243 8.02 -1.39 2.51
C PRO A 243 9.26 -0.49 2.52
N PHE A 244 10.17 -0.62 1.52
CA PHE A 244 11.37 0.19 1.42
C PHE A 244 11.09 1.64 1.02
N GLY A 245 10.14 1.84 0.11
CA GLY A 245 9.78 3.17 -0.37
C GLY A 245 8.63 3.83 0.39
N ASP A 246 8.05 3.17 1.38
CA ASP A 246 6.87 3.65 2.10
C ASP A 246 7.21 3.95 3.56
N GLN A 247 7.07 5.22 3.94
CA GLN A 247 7.38 5.70 5.29
C GLN A 247 6.51 5.05 6.36
N SER A 248 5.30 4.62 6.07
CA SER A 248 4.40 3.98 7.04
C SER A 248 4.98 2.69 7.64
N PHE A 249 5.77 1.92 6.85
CA PHE A 249 6.44 0.71 7.32
C PHE A 249 7.70 1.02 8.14
N TRP A 250 8.49 2.02 7.73
CA TRP A 250 9.62 2.50 8.53
C TRP A 250 9.15 3.05 9.87
N GLN A 251 8.05 3.81 9.87
CA GLN A 251 7.45 4.35 11.07
C GLN A 251 7.04 3.24 12.05
N ARG A 252 6.39 2.17 11.56
CA ARG A 252 6.05 0.99 12.37
C ARG A 252 7.28 0.23 12.85
N ALA A 253 8.34 0.15 12.03
CA ALA A 253 9.61 -0.43 12.46
C ALA A 253 10.27 0.36 13.60
N PHE A 254 10.08 1.69 13.66
CA PHE A 254 10.53 2.50 14.78
C PHE A 254 9.58 2.46 15.99
N ALA A 255 8.29 2.21 15.82
CA ALA A 255 7.29 2.19 16.88
C ALA A 255 7.26 0.87 17.67
N VAL A 256 7.42 -0.27 16.99
CA VAL A 256 7.36 -1.60 17.63
C VAL A 256 8.56 -1.86 18.55
N LYS A 257 8.35 -2.69 19.58
CA LYS A 257 9.44 -3.15 20.44
C LYS A 257 10.52 -3.86 19.61
N LYS A 258 11.78 -3.40 19.73
CA LYS A 258 12.92 -3.80 18.88
C LYS A 258 13.09 -5.32 18.76
N GLU A 259 13.00 -6.05 19.89
CA GLU A 259 13.20 -7.51 19.94
C GLU A 259 12.06 -8.27 19.25
N LYS A 260 10.89 -7.66 19.14
CA LYS A 260 9.68 -8.26 18.56
C LYS A 260 9.42 -7.83 17.10
N LEU A 261 10.24 -6.92 16.55
CA LEU A 261 10.06 -6.36 15.20
C LEU A 261 9.90 -7.46 14.14
N GLY A 262 10.79 -8.46 14.13
CA GLY A 262 10.71 -9.55 13.14
C GLY A 262 9.42 -10.37 13.27
N ARG A 263 8.95 -10.64 14.49
CA ARG A 263 7.69 -11.36 14.72
C ARG A 263 6.48 -10.54 14.26
N ALA A 264 6.48 -9.23 14.48
CA ALA A 264 5.40 -8.34 14.05
C ALA A 264 5.26 -8.32 12.53
N PHE A 265 6.37 -8.15 11.80
CA PHE A 265 6.33 -8.15 10.33
C PHE A 265 6.02 -9.51 9.73
N LEU A 266 6.54 -10.62 10.30
CA LEU A 266 6.24 -11.97 9.83
C LEU A 266 4.75 -12.30 10.00
N LEU A 267 4.20 -12.06 11.18
CA LEU A 267 2.76 -12.27 11.42
C LEU A 267 1.92 -11.32 10.57
N GLY A 268 2.36 -10.07 10.39
CA GLY A 268 1.71 -9.12 9.49
C GLY A 268 1.64 -9.62 8.05
N ALA A 269 2.71 -10.25 7.55
CA ALA A 269 2.73 -10.86 6.22
C ALA A 269 1.73 -12.03 6.11
N VAL A 270 1.65 -12.88 7.11
CA VAL A 270 0.69 -14.01 7.14
C VAL A 270 -0.75 -13.51 7.18
N LEU A 271 -1.05 -12.56 8.07
CA LEU A 271 -2.40 -11.99 8.20
C LEU A 271 -2.84 -11.25 6.92
N PHE A 272 -1.90 -10.56 6.27
CA PHE A 272 -2.17 -9.89 5.00
C PHE A 272 -2.70 -10.85 3.94
N VAL A 273 -2.08 -12.04 3.78
CA VAL A 273 -2.42 -13.01 2.72
C VAL A 273 -3.89 -13.41 2.73
N VAL A 274 -4.52 -13.47 3.91
CA VAL A 274 -5.90 -13.93 4.08
C VAL A 274 -6.88 -13.11 3.24
N VAL A 275 -6.74 -11.78 3.23
CA VAL A 275 -7.71 -10.90 2.55
C VAL A 275 -7.61 -10.99 1.02
N PRO A 276 -6.45 -10.76 0.36
CA PRO A 276 -6.37 -10.86 -1.09
C PRO A 276 -6.58 -12.30 -1.60
N LEU A 277 -6.27 -13.32 -0.80
CA LEU A 277 -6.60 -14.71 -1.15
C LEU A 277 -8.12 -14.93 -1.15
N SER A 278 -8.83 -14.45 -0.12
CA SER A 278 -10.29 -14.55 -0.05
C SER A 278 -10.96 -13.79 -1.20
N MET A 279 -10.44 -12.62 -1.54
CA MET A 279 -10.92 -11.83 -2.69
C MET A 279 -10.58 -12.53 -4.02
N GLY A 280 -9.45 -13.23 -4.10
CA GLY A 280 -9.10 -14.08 -5.24
C GLY A 280 -10.07 -15.26 -5.41
N ILE A 281 -10.43 -15.93 -4.31
CA ILE A 281 -11.43 -17.02 -4.33
C ILE A 281 -12.76 -16.49 -4.89
N LEU A 282 -13.19 -15.29 -4.47
CA LEU A 282 -14.39 -14.66 -5.05
C LEU A 282 -14.24 -14.45 -6.56
N GLY A 283 -13.06 -14.04 -7.04
CA GLY A 283 -12.78 -13.92 -8.47
C GLY A 283 -12.87 -15.25 -9.22
N PHE A 284 -12.33 -16.34 -8.64
CA PHE A 284 -12.46 -17.68 -9.21
C PHE A 284 -13.91 -18.15 -9.27
N MET A 285 -14.71 -17.86 -8.24
CA MET A 285 -16.16 -18.17 -8.27
C MET A 285 -16.85 -17.51 -9.45
N GLY A 286 -16.57 -16.20 -9.69
CA GLY A 286 -17.12 -15.47 -10.80
C GLY A 286 -16.69 -16.04 -12.16
N ALA A 287 -15.40 -16.34 -12.32
CA ALA A 287 -14.86 -16.93 -13.54
C ALA A 287 -15.43 -18.33 -13.82
N GLY A 288 -15.46 -19.19 -12.81
CA GLY A 288 -15.97 -20.57 -12.94
C GLY A 288 -17.47 -20.65 -13.19
N ALA A 289 -18.23 -19.67 -12.72
CA ALA A 289 -19.67 -19.55 -13.01
C ALA A 289 -19.94 -18.87 -14.38
N GLY A 290 -18.93 -18.42 -15.12
CA GLY A 290 -19.10 -17.70 -16.39
C GLY A 290 -19.76 -16.34 -16.22
N TYR A 291 -19.68 -15.72 -15.03
CA TYR A 291 -20.29 -14.40 -14.78
C TYR A 291 -19.68 -13.36 -15.70
N GLN A 292 -20.51 -12.58 -16.38
CA GLN A 292 -20.05 -11.50 -17.27
C GLN A 292 -19.97 -10.19 -16.49
N ALA A 293 -18.77 -9.73 -16.19
CA ALA A 293 -18.53 -8.51 -15.44
C ALA A 293 -18.97 -7.28 -16.24
N GLN A 294 -19.74 -6.39 -15.63
CA GLN A 294 -20.11 -5.09 -16.21
C GLN A 294 -18.98 -4.07 -16.03
N ASN A 295 -18.30 -4.11 -14.88
CA ASN A 295 -17.17 -3.24 -14.58
C ASN A 295 -16.11 -4.00 -13.78
N LEU A 296 -15.00 -4.35 -14.44
CA LEU A 296 -13.89 -5.05 -13.82
C LEU A 296 -13.30 -4.32 -12.59
N GLY A 297 -13.36 -2.99 -12.57
CA GLY A 297 -12.85 -2.19 -11.45
C GLY A 297 -13.60 -2.37 -10.14
N ILE A 298 -14.85 -2.85 -10.18
CA ILE A 298 -15.71 -3.14 -9.01
C ILE A 298 -16.28 -4.56 -9.04
N ILE A 299 -15.64 -5.47 -9.77
CA ILE A 299 -16.13 -6.84 -9.93
C ILE A 299 -16.33 -7.57 -8.60
N ASN A 300 -15.51 -7.30 -7.59
CA ASN A 300 -15.69 -7.84 -6.25
C ASN A 300 -17.08 -7.51 -5.68
N PHE A 301 -17.56 -6.30 -5.89
CA PHE A 301 -18.91 -5.88 -5.46
C PHE A 301 -20.01 -6.51 -6.30
N GLU A 302 -19.83 -6.61 -7.61
CA GLU A 302 -20.80 -7.27 -8.51
C GLU A 302 -20.99 -8.73 -8.10
N LEU A 303 -19.89 -9.45 -7.82
CA LEU A 303 -19.93 -10.85 -7.42
C LEU A 303 -20.59 -11.04 -6.05
N ILE A 304 -20.33 -10.14 -5.08
CA ILE A 304 -21.03 -10.18 -3.79
C ILE A 304 -22.54 -9.99 -3.99
N ARG A 305 -22.97 -9.07 -4.84
CA ARG A 305 -24.40 -8.86 -5.11
C ARG A 305 -25.05 -10.02 -5.84
N HIS A 306 -24.28 -10.73 -6.68
CA HIS A 306 -24.81 -11.81 -7.50
C HIS A 306 -24.89 -13.15 -6.74
N PHE A 307 -23.84 -13.52 -6.03
CA PHE A 307 -23.73 -14.85 -5.41
C PHE A 307 -24.15 -14.91 -3.94
N PHE A 308 -24.30 -13.77 -3.27
CA PHE A 308 -24.56 -13.73 -1.83
C PHE A 308 -25.92 -13.08 -1.51
N PRO A 309 -26.53 -13.47 -0.37
CA PRO A 309 -27.73 -12.80 0.12
C PRO A 309 -27.50 -11.30 0.34
N SER A 310 -28.54 -10.48 0.25
CA SER A 310 -28.46 -9.01 0.36
C SER A 310 -27.78 -8.51 1.65
N TRP A 311 -27.83 -9.26 2.75
CA TRP A 311 -27.14 -8.91 4.00
C TRP A 311 -25.62 -8.90 3.85
N ALA A 312 -25.03 -9.66 2.91
CA ALA A 312 -23.59 -9.78 2.70
C ALA A 312 -22.94 -8.46 2.21
N VAL A 313 -23.74 -7.58 1.61
CA VAL A 313 -23.27 -6.25 1.19
C VAL A 313 -22.77 -5.44 2.38
N LEU A 314 -23.41 -5.56 3.55
CA LEU A 314 -23.03 -4.81 4.74
C LEU A 314 -21.60 -5.16 5.24
N PRO A 315 -21.27 -6.41 5.60
CA PRO A 315 -19.91 -6.77 6.01
C PRO A 315 -18.89 -6.54 4.89
N PHE A 316 -19.28 -6.67 3.61
CA PHE A 316 -18.40 -6.34 2.50
C PHE A 316 -18.03 -4.85 2.49
N LEU A 317 -18.99 -3.94 2.63
CA LEU A 317 -18.71 -2.51 2.68
C LEU A 317 -17.88 -2.12 3.91
N PHE A 318 -18.14 -2.71 5.08
CA PHE A 318 -17.30 -2.51 6.25
C PHE A 318 -15.86 -2.98 6.03
N MET A 319 -15.66 -4.11 5.36
CA MET A 319 -14.35 -4.64 4.98
C MET A 319 -13.62 -3.67 4.02
N ILE A 320 -14.31 -3.20 2.97
CA ILE A 320 -13.75 -2.26 2.00
C ILE A 320 -13.34 -0.96 2.69
N VAL A 321 -14.25 -0.34 3.45
CA VAL A 321 -13.96 0.91 4.17
C VAL A 321 -12.81 0.73 5.16
N SER A 322 -12.76 -0.40 5.87
CA SER A 322 -11.69 -0.72 6.82
C SER A 322 -10.32 -0.78 6.13
N GLY A 323 -10.17 -1.52 5.05
CA GLY A 323 -8.89 -1.63 4.33
C GLY A 323 -8.45 -0.31 3.71
N LEU A 324 -9.38 0.46 3.13
CA LEU A 324 -9.06 1.74 2.51
C LEU A 324 -8.67 2.80 3.55
N LEU A 325 -9.45 2.96 4.62
CA LEU A 325 -9.18 4.00 5.62
C LEU A 325 -8.00 3.67 6.53
N SER A 326 -7.70 2.40 6.79
CA SER A 326 -6.45 1.98 7.46
C SER A 326 -5.21 2.48 6.70
N THR A 327 -5.21 2.36 5.37
CA THR A 327 -4.09 2.85 4.56
C THR A 327 -4.05 4.39 4.51
N VAL A 328 -5.21 5.06 4.45
CA VAL A 328 -5.26 6.54 4.48
C VAL A 328 -4.70 7.07 5.79
N ASP A 329 -5.14 6.55 6.93
CA ASP A 329 -4.66 7.02 8.24
C ASP A 329 -3.17 6.72 8.44
N SER A 330 -2.69 5.60 7.94
CA SER A 330 -1.26 5.25 7.92
C SER A 330 -0.44 6.24 7.10
N ASN A 331 -0.94 6.69 5.95
CA ASN A 331 -0.30 7.74 5.14
C ASN A 331 -0.30 9.08 5.88
N LEU A 332 -1.38 9.42 6.59
CA LEU A 332 -1.45 10.61 7.44
C LEU A 332 -0.37 10.58 8.53
N CYS A 333 -0.23 9.43 9.21
CA CYS A 333 0.82 9.24 10.21
C CYS A 333 2.22 9.26 9.58
N ALA A 334 2.42 8.68 8.40
CA ALA A 334 3.69 8.71 7.69
C ALA A 334 4.13 10.13 7.36
N VAL A 335 3.24 10.94 6.77
CA VAL A 335 3.52 12.35 6.46
C VAL A 335 3.76 13.17 7.73
N SER A 336 3.07 12.86 8.82
CA SER A 336 3.33 13.50 10.11
C SER A 336 4.78 13.31 10.56
N SER A 337 5.35 12.13 10.37
CA SER A 337 6.76 11.88 10.69
C SER A 337 7.72 12.57 9.72
N LEU A 338 7.40 12.62 8.41
CA LEU A 338 8.21 13.31 7.41
C LEU A 338 8.28 14.84 7.63
N THR A 339 7.24 15.42 8.23
CA THR A 339 7.27 16.86 8.61
C THR A 339 8.36 17.18 9.62
N THR A 340 8.79 16.23 10.43
CA THR A 340 9.92 16.45 11.35
C THR A 340 11.23 16.73 10.63
N ASP A 341 11.43 16.12 9.46
CA ASP A 341 12.59 16.35 8.60
C ASP A 341 12.54 17.69 7.85
N ILE A 342 11.34 18.24 7.62
CA ILE A 342 11.13 19.49 6.90
C ILE A 342 11.22 20.69 7.86
N ALA A 343 10.48 20.62 8.98
CA ALA A 343 10.20 21.76 9.85
C ALA A 343 10.95 21.74 11.19
N GLY A 344 11.94 20.83 11.37
CA GLY A 344 12.71 20.74 12.61
C GLY A 344 11.96 20.17 13.82
N GLY A 345 10.84 19.49 13.61
CA GLY A 345 10.28 18.46 14.50
C GLY A 345 9.67 18.86 15.85
N LYS A 346 9.38 20.14 16.12
CA LYS A 346 8.90 20.57 17.45
C LYS A 346 7.44 21.02 17.53
N ASP A 347 6.79 21.25 16.37
CA ASP A 347 5.45 21.85 16.32
C ASP A 347 4.41 20.84 15.82
N ILE A 348 3.59 20.35 16.74
CA ILE A 348 2.48 19.42 16.44
C ILE A 348 1.41 20.04 15.52
N ARG A 349 1.28 21.39 15.50
CA ARG A 349 0.33 22.06 14.61
C ARG A 349 0.75 21.93 13.16
N LYS A 350 2.05 22.10 12.86
CA LYS A 350 2.61 21.89 11.52
C LYS A 350 2.44 20.46 11.06
N THR A 351 2.70 19.50 11.97
CA THR A 351 2.51 18.07 11.72
C THR A 351 1.06 17.75 11.34
N ARG A 352 0.08 18.28 12.09
CA ARG A 352 -1.35 18.11 11.80
C ARG A 352 -1.79 18.84 10.51
N ALA A 353 -1.25 20.02 10.24
CA ALA A 353 -1.52 20.74 8.99
C ALA A 353 -1.04 19.97 7.77
N ALA A 354 0.13 19.32 7.83
CA ALA A 354 0.62 18.48 6.74
C ALA A 354 -0.30 17.27 6.45
N MET A 355 -0.93 16.69 7.47
CA MET A 355 -1.93 15.64 7.28
C MET A 355 -3.14 16.15 6.48
N ALA A 356 -3.63 17.39 6.78
CA ALA A 356 -4.72 17.98 6.01
C ALA A 356 -4.32 18.29 4.55
N VAL A 357 -3.11 18.80 4.33
CA VAL A 357 -2.56 19.04 2.97
C VAL A 357 -2.46 17.72 2.19
N LEU A 358 -2.02 16.65 2.82
CA LEU A 358 -1.98 15.32 2.20
C LEU A 358 -3.36 14.87 1.71
N LEU A 359 -4.39 15.04 2.53
CA LEU A 359 -5.76 14.67 2.15
C LEU A 359 -6.28 15.49 0.98
N ILE A 360 -6.04 16.79 0.99
CA ILE A 360 -6.43 17.66 -0.14
C ILE A 360 -5.76 17.16 -1.43
N ALA A 361 -4.46 16.90 -1.39
CA ALA A 361 -3.73 16.35 -2.53
C ALA A 361 -4.30 14.98 -2.97
N GLY A 362 -4.62 14.10 -2.03
CA GLY A 362 -5.25 12.79 -2.31
C GLY A 362 -6.64 12.92 -2.94
N ILE A 363 -7.47 13.86 -2.46
CA ILE A 363 -8.78 14.17 -3.07
C ILE A 363 -8.60 14.65 -4.52
N LEU A 364 -7.64 15.54 -4.78
CA LEU A 364 -7.37 16.02 -6.13
C LEU A 364 -6.95 14.88 -7.07
N ILE A 365 -6.04 14.01 -6.64
CA ILE A 365 -5.62 12.82 -7.40
C ILE A 365 -6.81 11.89 -7.68
N ALA A 366 -7.62 11.60 -6.67
CA ALA A 366 -8.78 10.70 -6.82
C ALA A 366 -9.82 11.23 -7.82
N ASN A 367 -9.90 12.54 -8.02
CA ASN A 367 -10.86 13.20 -8.90
C ASN A 367 -10.29 13.50 -10.31
N ILE A 368 -9.08 13.02 -10.66
CA ILE A 368 -8.56 13.13 -12.03
C ILE A 368 -9.43 12.29 -12.98
N PRO A 369 -10.02 12.88 -14.03
CA PRO A 369 -10.87 12.14 -14.97
C PRO A 369 -10.14 10.99 -15.67
N GLY A 370 -10.81 9.85 -15.82
CA GLY A 370 -10.28 8.68 -16.56
C GLY A 370 -9.19 7.87 -15.85
N ILE A 371 -8.78 8.27 -14.64
CA ILE A 371 -7.79 7.49 -13.89
C ILE A 371 -8.42 6.25 -13.26
N THR A 372 -7.69 5.13 -13.25
CA THR A 372 -8.13 3.86 -12.63
C THR A 372 -7.25 3.47 -11.45
N VAL A 373 -7.81 2.64 -10.56
CA VAL A 373 -7.05 2.08 -9.42
C VAL A 373 -5.81 1.32 -9.91
N THR A 374 -5.93 0.53 -10.97
CA THR A 374 -4.81 -0.24 -11.52
C THR A 374 -3.72 0.67 -12.10
N HIS A 375 -4.07 1.75 -12.81
CA HIS A 375 -3.10 2.72 -13.31
C HIS A 375 -2.33 3.38 -12.17
N LEU A 376 -3.03 3.87 -11.15
CA LEU A 376 -2.38 4.49 -9.98
C LEU A 376 -1.53 3.49 -9.21
N PHE A 377 -1.99 2.24 -9.06
CA PHE A 377 -1.25 1.17 -8.40
C PHE A 377 0.10 0.90 -9.06
N LEU A 378 0.11 0.73 -10.37
CA LEU A 378 1.35 0.45 -11.10
C LEU A 378 2.29 1.67 -11.12
N PHE A 379 1.75 2.88 -11.25
CA PHE A 379 2.53 4.12 -11.19
C PHE A 379 3.16 4.32 -9.80
N TYR A 380 2.38 4.10 -8.75
CA TYR A 380 2.85 4.10 -7.37
C TYR A 380 3.99 3.09 -7.14
N GLY A 381 3.83 1.86 -7.69
CA GLY A 381 4.86 0.83 -7.62
C GLY A 381 6.17 1.26 -8.29
N THR A 382 6.09 1.87 -9.45
CA THR A 382 7.27 2.37 -10.18
C THR A 382 7.93 3.53 -9.45
N LEU A 383 7.16 4.48 -8.92
CA LEU A 383 7.72 5.60 -8.16
C LEU A 383 8.52 5.12 -6.94
N ARG A 384 8.01 4.18 -6.16
CA ARG A 384 8.73 3.67 -4.97
C ARG A 384 9.97 2.85 -5.31
N ALA A 385 10.01 2.26 -6.49
CA ALA A 385 11.17 1.52 -6.97
C ALA A 385 12.42 2.41 -7.19
N SER A 386 12.23 3.72 -7.37
CA SER A 386 13.32 4.68 -7.61
C SER A 386 14.36 4.78 -6.47
N THR A 387 13.97 4.47 -5.24
CA THR A 387 14.86 4.52 -4.07
C THR A 387 15.24 3.13 -3.55
N LEU A 388 14.72 2.04 -4.16
CA LEU A 388 14.93 0.68 -3.69
C LEU A 388 16.42 0.31 -3.60
N LEU A 389 17.13 0.35 -4.73
CA LEU A 389 18.52 -0.11 -4.77
C LEU A 389 19.45 0.76 -3.91
N PRO A 390 19.44 2.10 -3.96
CA PRO A 390 20.24 2.91 -3.06
C PRO A 390 19.97 2.61 -1.58
N THR A 391 18.72 2.39 -1.18
CA THR A 391 18.34 2.03 0.20
C THR A 391 18.90 0.66 0.59
N VAL A 392 18.67 -0.36 -0.24
CA VAL A 392 19.15 -1.72 0.01
C VAL A 392 20.67 -1.77 0.10
N MET A 393 21.36 -1.13 -0.84
CA MET A 393 22.82 -1.05 -0.86
C MET A 393 23.37 -0.36 0.39
N THR A 394 22.78 0.78 0.79
CA THR A 394 23.15 1.50 2.00
C THR A 394 22.99 0.61 3.24
N LEU A 395 21.84 -0.04 3.38
CA LEU A 395 21.55 -0.92 4.51
C LEU A 395 22.35 -2.23 4.47
N LYS A 396 22.85 -2.67 3.31
CA LYS A 396 23.85 -3.76 3.19
C LYS A 396 25.27 -3.31 3.48
N GLY A 397 25.52 -2.02 3.69
CA GLY A 397 26.86 -1.48 4.01
C GLY A 397 27.70 -1.18 2.78
N VAL A 398 27.10 -1.15 1.58
CA VAL A 398 27.79 -0.70 0.37
C VAL A 398 28.09 0.79 0.51
N ARG A 399 29.35 1.19 0.29
CA ARG A 399 29.77 2.58 0.36
C ARG A 399 29.33 3.30 -0.92
N LEU A 400 28.30 4.12 -0.82
CA LEU A 400 27.83 5.02 -1.88
C LEU A 400 28.23 6.45 -1.51
N ASN A 401 28.24 7.35 -2.51
CA ASN A 401 28.38 8.79 -2.26
C ASN A 401 27.04 9.53 -2.43
N ALA A 402 26.93 10.70 -1.81
CA ALA A 402 25.71 11.49 -1.82
C ALA A 402 25.31 11.93 -3.24
N LYS A 403 26.28 12.36 -4.06
CA LYS A 403 26.04 12.78 -5.46
C LYS A 403 25.50 11.63 -6.29
N GLY A 404 26.08 10.43 -6.17
CA GLY A 404 25.64 9.26 -6.90
C GLY A 404 24.21 8.83 -6.54
N ILE A 405 23.83 8.91 -5.27
CA ILE A 405 22.45 8.64 -4.85
C ILE A 405 21.49 9.66 -5.45
N ILE A 406 21.79 10.96 -5.34
CA ILE A 406 20.93 12.03 -5.87
C ILE A 406 20.75 11.86 -7.38
N THR A 407 21.86 11.77 -8.13
CA THR A 407 21.80 11.65 -9.59
C THR A 407 21.11 10.36 -10.03
N GLY A 408 21.34 9.24 -9.32
CA GLY A 408 20.71 7.97 -9.62
C GLY A 408 19.20 8.01 -9.44
N VAL A 409 18.71 8.54 -8.32
CA VAL A 409 17.27 8.64 -8.07
C VAL A 409 16.61 9.66 -9.00
N VAL A 410 17.26 10.82 -9.26
CA VAL A 410 16.73 11.81 -10.20
C VAL A 410 16.65 11.23 -11.61
N ALA A 411 17.68 10.52 -12.09
CA ALA A 411 17.69 9.87 -13.40
C ALA A 411 16.60 8.79 -13.48
N ALA A 412 16.40 7.99 -12.43
CA ALA A 412 15.36 6.99 -12.34
C ALA A 412 13.96 7.63 -12.50
N LEU A 413 13.73 8.75 -11.81
CA LEU A 413 12.47 9.49 -11.91
C LEU A 413 12.28 10.18 -13.27
N ALA A 414 13.34 10.79 -13.81
CA ALA A 414 13.27 11.55 -15.06
C ALA A 414 13.15 10.66 -16.31
N VAL A 415 13.63 9.42 -16.26
CA VAL A 415 13.59 8.47 -17.39
C VAL A 415 12.58 7.35 -17.16
N GLY A 416 12.67 6.66 -16.05
CA GLY A 416 11.85 5.47 -15.80
C GLY A 416 10.35 5.79 -15.67
N LEU A 417 9.97 6.84 -14.92
CA LEU A 417 8.56 7.20 -14.77
C LEU A 417 7.90 7.67 -16.09
N PRO A 418 8.51 8.54 -16.92
CA PRO A 418 7.94 8.90 -18.21
C PRO A 418 7.77 7.72 -19.15
N VAL A 419 8.75 6.81 -19.24
CA VAL A 419 8.64 5.58 -20.06
C VAL A 419 7.50 4.71 -19.56
N PHE A 420 7.36 4.56 -18.24
CA PHE A 420 6.25 3.82 -17.64
C PHE A 420 4.89 4.50 -17.92
N ALA A 421 4.80 5.82 -17.76
CA ALA A 421 3.60 6.61 -18.03
C ALA A 421 3.17 6.48 -19.51
N TYR A 422 4.13 6.60 -20.44
CA TYR A 422 3.91 6.39 -21.86
C TYR A 422 3.34 4.98 -22.15
N GLY A 423 3.95 3.95 -21.57
CA GLY A 423 3.44 2.58 -21.67
C GLY A 423 2.03 2.40 -21.06
N SER A 424 1.69 3.19 -20.05
CA SER A 424 0.36 3.17 -19.46
C SER A 424 -0.69 3.80 -20.37
N VAL A 425 -0.36 4.91 -21.02
CA VAL A 425 -1.24 5.59 -22.01
C VAL A 425 -1.48 4.68 -23.22
N LEU A 426 -0.44 4.04 -23.75
CA LEU A 426 -0.53 3.10 -24.88
C LEU A 426 -1.09 1.72 -24.51
N ASN A 427 -1.36 1.49 -23.22
CA ASN A 427 -1.68 0.16 -22.67
C ASN A 427 -0.67 -0.95 -23.07
N SER A 428 0.60 -0.58 -23.21
CA SER A 428 1.69 -1.46 -23.65
C SER A 428 2.42 -2.09 -22.48
N GLY A 429 2.33 -3.42 -22.32
CA GLY A 429 3.07 -4.19 -21.34
C GLY A 429 4.61 -4.00 -21.40
N PRO A 430 5.23 -4.12 -22.59
CA PRO A 430 6.69 -3.92 -22.74
C PRO A 430 7.19 -2.55 -22.24
N TYR A 431 6.51 -1.45 -22.57
CA TYR A 431 6.91 -0.12 -22.09
C TYR A 431 6.71 0.05 -20.57
N LYS A 432 5.63 -0.52 -19.99
CA LYS A 432 5.43 -0.53 -18.53
C LYS A 432 6.57 -1.26 -17.83
N THR A 433 6.92 -2.43 -18.35
CA THR A 433 8.05 -3.25 -17.84
C THR A 433 9.37 -2.52 -17.96
N LEU A 434 9.68 -1.98 -19.14
CA LEU A 434 10.90 -1.21 -19.39
C LEU A 434 11.02 -0.02 -18.43
N GLY A 435 9.96 0.77 -18.26
CA GLY A 435 9.92 1.90 -17.34
C GLY A 435 10.18 1.50 -15.89
N SER A 436 9.57 0.40 -15.43
CA SER A 436 9.81 -0.13 -14.07
C SER A 436 11.25 -0.60 -13.88
N LEU A 437 11.82 -1.33 -14.85
CA LEU A 437 13.21 -1.79 -14.82
C LEU A 437 14.19 -0.61 -14.85
N LEU A 438 13.98 0.37 -15.73
CA LEU A 438 14.80 1.57 -15.80
C LEU A 438 14.80 2.33 -14.47
N THR A 439 13.63 2.45 -13.82
CA THR A 439 13.51 3.13 -12.53
C THR A 439 14.36 2.45 -11.45
N VAL A 440 14.34 1.13 -11.36
CA VAL A 440 15.17 0.39 -10.40
C VAL A 440 16.66 0.47 -10.77
N LEU A 441 17.00 0.10 -12.01
CA LEU A 441 18.37 -0.11 -12.41
C LEU A 441 19.16 1.21 -12.48
N LEU A 442 18.59 2.28 -13.04
CA LEU A 442 19.27 3.57 -13.10
C LEU A 442 19.61 4.10 -11.71
N SER A 443 18.69 3.99 -10.75
CA SER A 443 18.94 4.45 -9.39
C SER A 443 20.14 3.76 -8.74
N GLY A 444 20.27 2.45 -8.94
CA GLY A 444 21.36 1.65 -8.36
C GLY A 444 22.69 1.77 -9.13
N ILE A 445 22.64 1.61 -10.46
CA ILE A 445 23.86 1.61 -11.31
C ILE A 445 24.56 2.96 -11.24
N ILE A 446 23.81 4.06 -11.37
CA ILE A 446 24.40 5.41 -11.32
C ILE A 446 24.97 5.69 -9.92
N ALA A 447 24.25 5.28 -8.85
CA ALA A 447 24.75 5.44 -7.49
C ALA A 447 26.07 4.68 -7.26
N LEU A 448 26.20 3.46 -7.79
CA LEU A 448 27.44 2.67 -7.72
C LEU A 448 28.57 3.25 -8.58
N ALA A 449 28.28 3.57 -9.83
CA ALA A 449 29.28 4.06 -10.79
C ALA A 449 29.91 5.38 -10.32
N ALA A 450 29.09 6.33 -9.84
CA ALA A 450 29.55 7.58 -9.28
C ALA A 450 30.45 7.38 -8.04
N SER A 451 30.08 6.39 -7.19
CA SER A 451 30.85 6.07 -5.97
C SER A 451 32.17 5.37 -6.28
N GLY A 452 32.26 4.60 -7.37
CA GLY A 452 33.48 3.93 -7.82
C GLY A 452 34.55 4.92 -8.38
N LYS A 453 34.09 6.00 -9.02
CA LYS A 453 35.00 7.07 -9.51
C LYS A 453 35.73 7.78 -8.37
N GLU A 454 35.03 8.16 -7.30
CA GLU A 454 35.67 8.83 -6.14
C GLU A 454 36.72 7.93 -5.45
N ARG A 455 36.50 6.60 -5.41
CA ARG A 455 37.50 5.67 -4.86
C ARG A 455 38.79 5.58 -5.69
N ARG A 456 38.74 5.85 -7.00
CA ARG A 456 39.91 5.86 -7.87
C ARG A 456 40.71 7.15 -7.75
N TYR A 457 40.07 8.26 -7.40
CA TYR A 457 40.74 9.56 -7.20
C TYR A 457 41.26 9.74 -5.75
N ALA A 458 40.80 8.92 -4.81
CA ALA A 458 41.24 8.94 -3.40
C ALA A 458 42.35 7.93 -3.08
N ARG A 459 42.87 7.20 -4.09
CA ARG A 459 44.08 6.38 -4.07
C ARG A 459 45.15 7.09 -4.89
#